data_35efe90b169cb8e860d1aac0546f8310
#
_entry.id   35efe90b169cb8e860d1aac0546f8310
#
_cell.length_a   1.000
_cell.length_b   1.000
_cell.length_c   1.000
_cell.angle_alpha   90.00
_cell.angle_beta   90.00
_cell.angle_gamma   90.00
#
_symmetry.space_group_name_H-M   'P 1'
#
loop_
_entity.id
_entity.type
_entity.pdbx_description
1 polymer ?
#
loop_
_entity_poly.entity_id
_entity_poly.type
_entity_poly.pdbx_seq_one_letter_code
_entity_poly.pdbx_strand_id
1 'polypeptide(L)'
;MLQIFILAAVAIFLFWRLRAVLGSRDGFEKNIKDINASKKVIKSPDIIEEPSKVNPHDDIFDYVEENSKSAEVFKKMKEFDSDFSVNKFVSGAKMAYEMILMAFENGDTEKLGPLLEHKVLKSFTSVIEKRKKEGLVIEAKFIGMRDIRIIDASFSEKTKVADITLSFKSEISTVVKDAEGSIIEGHPDEIKKQKDTWVFTKDLSEKSPIWLLKSTL
;
A
#
# COMPACT_ATOMS: atom_id res chain seq x y z
N MET A 1 34.28 19.15 -2.18
CA MET A 1 34.33 17.83 -1.51
C MET A 1 32.98 17.44 -0.92
N LEU A 2 32.22 18.37 -0.33
CA LEU A 2 30.88 18.09 0.23
C LEU A 2 29.86 17.58 -0.81
N GLN A 3 29.89 18.11 -2.03
CA GLN A 3 28.99 17.69 -3.13
C GLN A 3 29.16 16.21 -3.53
N ILE A 4 30.38 15.66 -3.42
CA ILE A 4 30.67 14.26 -3.76
C ILE A 4 30.02 13.31 -2.73
N PHE A 5 29.97 13.70 -1.46
CA PHE A 5 29.32 12.90 -0.41
C PHE A 5 27.79 12.93 -0.50
N ILE A 6 27.20 14.04 -0.96
CA ILE A 6 25.77 14.16 -1.20
C ILE A 6 25.34 13.26 -2.37
N LEU A 7 26.10 13.29 -3.48
CA LEU A 7 25.86 12.39 -4.62
C LEU A 7 26.03 10.92 -4.24
N ALA A 8 27.01 10.58 -3.38
CA ALA A 8 27.22 9.22 -2.89
C ALA A 8 26.06 8.76 -2.00
N ALA A 9 25.51 9.62 -1.12
CA ALA A 9 24.39 9.28 -0.26
C ALA A 9 23.09 9.08 -1.06
N VAL A 10 22.85 9.90 -2.08
CA VAL A 10 21.72 9.76 -3.00
C VAL A 10 21.89 8.48 -3.86
N ALA A 11 23.10 8.21 -4.35
CA ALA A 11 23.40 6.99 -5.10
C ALA A 11 23.23 5.71 -4.27
N ILE A 12 23.61 5.74 -3.00
CA ILE A 12 23.42 4.59 -2.08
C ILE A 12 21.93 4.36 -1.80
N PHE A 13 21.15 5.43 -1.64
CA PHE A 13 19.69 5.33 -1.45
C PHE A 13 19.02 4.78 -2.72
N LEU A 14 19.42 5.26 -3.90
CA LEU A 14 18.92 4.77 -5.19
C LEU A 14 19.38 3.33 -5.46
N PHE A 15 20.60 2.95 -5.07
CA PHE A 15 21.10 1.58 -5.20
C PHE A 15 20.35 0.59 -4.30
N TRP A 16 20.00 0.98 -3.09
CA TRP A 16 19.14 0.20 -2.21
C TRP A 16 17.73 0.03 -2.79
N ARG A 17 17.21 1.09 -3.37
CA ARG A 17 15.91 1.09 -4.06
C ARG A 17 15.91 0.23 -5.33
N LEU A 18 17.02 0.26 -6.11
CA LEU A 18 17.19 -0.56 -7.33
C LEU A 18 17.36 -2.05 -7.03
N ARG A 19 17.97 -2.40 -5.88
CA ARG A 19 18.15 -3.81 -5.49
C ARG A 19 16.82 -4.50 -5.16
N ALA A 20 15.83 -3.75 -4.70
CA ALA A 20 14.47 -4.26 -4.47
C ALA A 20 13.71 -4.54 -5.79
N VAL A 21 14.10 -3.91 -6.90
CA VAL A 21 13.42 -4.03 -8.20
C VAL A 21 14.02 -5.14 -9.08
N LEU A 22 15.27 -5.56 -8.86
CA LEU A 22 16.00 -6.52 -9.70
C LEU A 22 15.97 -7.98 -9.22
N GLY A 23 15.20 -8.29 -8.19
CA GLY A 23 15.11 -9.65 -7.62
C GLY A 23 13.76 -10.32 -7.87
N SER A 24 13.46 -10.74 -9.07
CA SER A 24 12.98 -12.08 -9.50
C SER A 24 12.36 -12.01 -10.89
N ARG A 25 13.09 -12.63 -11.80
CA ARG A 25 12.63 -12.99 -13.12
C ARG A 25 11.93 -14.34 -12.99
N ASP A 26 10.61 -14.34 -12.92
CA ASP A 26 9.82 -15.53 -13.21
C ASP A 26 8.86 -15.19 -14.35
N GLY A 27 9.21 -15.72 -15.52
CA GLY A 27 8.39 -15.69 -16.70
C GLY A 27 7.24 -16.68 -16.56
N PHE A 28 6.03 -16.18 -16.72
CA PHE A 28 4.88 -17.02 -17.03
C PHE A 28 4.19 -16.43 -18.25
N GLU A 29 4.59 -16.93 -19.43
CA GLU A 29 3.81 -16.74 -20.66
C GLU A 29 2.56 -17.61 -20.58
N LYS A 30 1.39 -17.02 -20.55
CA LYS A 30 0.14 -17.71 -20.80
C LYS A 30 -0.46 -17.22 -22.11
N ASN A 31 -0.46 -18.13 -23.09
CA ASN A 31 -1.10 -18.00 -24.39
C ASN A 31 -2.53 -17.49 -24.30
N ILE A 32 -2.79 -16.39 -24.99
CA ILE A 32 -4.15 -15.96 -25.32
C ILE A 32 -4.54 -16.69 -26.62
N LYS A 33 -5.40 -17.67 -26.51
CA LYS A 33 -6.17 -18.18 -27.67
C LYS A 33 -7.58 -17.66 -27.59
N ASP A 34 -7.94 -17.04 -28.67
CA ASP A 34 -9.24 -16.63 -29.16
C ASP A 34 -10.48 -17.20 -28.48
N ILE A 35 -11.38 -16.30 -28.06
CA ILE A 35 -12.81 -16.60 -27.99
C ILE A 35 -13.57 -15.46 -28.65
N ASN A 36 -13.77 -15.58 -29.97
CA ASN A 36 -14.93 -15.05 -30.65
C ASN A 36 -16.07 -16.03 -30.46
N ALA A 37 -17.18 -15.60 -29.90
CA ALA A 37 -18.49 -16.13 -30.31
C ALA A 37 -19.67 -15.42 -29.65
N SER A 38 -20.48 -14.81 -30.49
CA SER A 38 -21.95 -14.82 -30.50
C SER A 38 -22.71 -14.09 -29.39
N LYS A 39 -23.15 -12.89 -29.74
CA LYS A 39 -24.35 -12.24 -29.19
C LYS A 39 -25.57 -13.14 -29.39
N LYS A 40 -26.13 -13.65 -28.31
CA LYS A 40 -27.50 -14.18 -28.28
C LYS A 40 -28.26 -13.35 -27.25
N VAL A 41 -29.17 -12.50 -27.77
CA VAL A 41 -30.15 -11.75 -27.00
C VAL A 41 -31.13 -12.76 -26.42
N ILE A 42 -31.11 -12.96 -25.11
CA ILE A 42 -32.14 -13.71 -24.40
C ILE A 42 -32.92 -12.70 -23.56
N LYS A 43 -34.23 -12.62 -23.85
CA LYS A 43 -35.23 -11.85 -23.10
C LYS A 43 -35.22 -12.33 -21.65
N SER A 44 -35.11 -11.39 -20.72
CA SER A 44 -35.21 -11.60 -19.29
C SER A 44 -36.57 -12.15 -18.89
N PRO A 45 -36.63 -13.22 -18.08
CA PRO A 45 -37.75 -13.40 -17.16
C PRO A 45 -37.48 -12.56 -15.92
N ASP A 46 -38.50 -11.95 -15.37
CA ASP A 46 -38.48 -11.28 -14.07
C ASP A 46 -37.99 -12.27 -12.99
N ILE A 47 -36.74 -12.14 -12.61
CA ILE A 47 -36.19 -12.84 -11.45
C ILE A 47 -36.53 -11.95 -10.26
N ILE A 48 -37.48 -12.41 -9.45
CA ILE A 48 -37.65 -11.94 -8.07
C ILE A 48 -36.34 -12.34 -7.38
N GLU A 49 -35.43 -11.39 -7.17
CA GLU A 49 -34.26 -11.58 -6.35
C GLU A 49 -34.72 -11.83 -4.90
N GLU A 50 -34.76 -13.10 -4.51
CA GLU A 50 -34.71 -13.41 -3.08
C GLU A 50 -33.43 -12.76 -2.53
N PRO A 51 -33.47 -12.11 -1.32
CA PRO A 51 -32.28 -11.56 -0.71
C PRO A 51 -31.30 -12.72 -0.51
N SER A 52 -30.29 -12.80 -1.38
CA SER A 52 -29.20 -13.76 -1.25
C SER A 52 -28.63 -13.57 0.15
N LYS A 53 -28.62 -14.62 0.95
CA LYS A 53 -27.91 -14.65 2.24
C LYS A 53 -26.45 -14.35 1.94
N VAL A 54 -26.05 -13.09 2.07
CA VAL A 54 -24.65 -12.67 1.98
C VAL A 54 -23.90 -13.44 3.05
N ASN A 55 -23.06 -14.38 2.62
CA ASN A 55 -22.22 -15.11 3.56
C ASN A 55 -21.25 -14.10 4.19
N PRO A 56 -21.16 -14.01 5.53
CA PRO A 56 -20.28 -13.05 6.21
C PRO A 56 -18.80 -13.15 5.81
N HIS A 57 -18.42 -14.21 5.11
CA HIS A 57 -17.04 -14.48 4.68
C HIS A 57 -16.78 -14.22 3.19
N ASP A 58 -17.79 -13.82 2.41
CA ASP A 58 -17.63 -13.66 0.96
C ASP A 58 -16.54 -12.65 0.60
N ASP A 59 -16.41 -11.55 1.37
CA ASP A 59 -15.37 -10.54 1.15
C ASP A 59 -13.93 -10.99 1.42
N ILE A 60 -13.72 -12.14 2.08
CA ILE A 60 -12.39 -12.71 2.30
C ILE A 60 -11.85 -13.27 0.98
N PHE A 61 -12.71 -13.98 0.25
CA PHE A 61 -12.29 -14.73 -0.95
C PHE A 61 -12.12 -13.84 -2.18
N ASP A 62 -12.54 -12.59 -2.11
CA ASP A 62 -12.22 -11.57 -3.11
C ASP A 62 -10.73 -11.21 -3.13
N TYR A 63 -10.00 -11.46 -2.02
CA TYR A 63 -8.61 -11.01 -1.83
C TYR A 63 -7.61 -12.11 -1.59
N VAL A 64 -8.05 -13.28 -1.09
CA VAL A 64 -7.17 -14.40 -0.77
C VAL A 64 -7.83 -15.72 -1.16
N GLU A 65 -7.02 -16.72 -1.47
CA GLU A 65 -7.50 -18.08 -1.77
C GLU A 65 -8.18 -18.70 -0.54
N GLU A 66 -9.27 -19.43 -0.76
CA GLU A 66 -10.13 -19.98 0.30
C GLU A 66 -9.38 -20.86 1.30
N ASN A 67 -8.42 -21.64 0.84
CA ASN A 67 -7.61 -22.55 1.67
C ASN A 67 -6.28 -21.94 2.12
N SER A 68 -6.11 -20.62 1.99
CA SER A 68 -4.90 -19.95 2.40
C SER A 68 -4.87 -19.72 3.92
N LYS A 69 -3.65 -19.64 4.47
CA LYS A 69 -3.43 -19.26 5.87
C LYS A 69 -4.08 -17.90 6.20
N SER A 70 -4.01 -16.94 5.28
CA SER A 70 -4.61 -15.62 5.45
C SER A 70 -6.14 -15.69 5.54
N ALA A 71 -6.80 -16.59 4.78
CA ALA A 71 -8.24 -16.79 4.85
C ALA A 71 -8.68 -17.31 6.25
N GLU A 72 -7.93 -18.25 6.83
CA GLU A 72 -8.18 -18.73 8.19
C GLU A 72 -8.01 -17.63 9.23
N VAL A 73 -6.98 -16.79 9.09
CA VAL A 73 -6.74 -15.65 9.96
C VAL A 73 -7.90 -14.65 9.88
N PHE A 74 -8.37 -14.31 8.69
CA PHE A 74 -9.50 -13.39 8.53
C PHE A 74 -10.81 -13.94 9.09
N LYS A 75 -11.07 -15.23 8.98
CA LYS A 75 -12.23 -15.88 9.62
C LYS A 75 -12.17 -15.66 11.14
N LYS A 76 -11.02 -15.94 11.78
CA LYS A 76 -10.82 -15.71 13.21
C LYS A 76 -10.97 -14.24 13.62
N MET A 77 -10.46 -13.32 12.81
CA MET A 77 -10.62 -11.88 13.05
C MET A 77 -12.09 -11.47 13.03
N LYS A 78 -12.89 -12.00 12.07
CA LYS A 78 -14.35 -11.76 11.99
C LYS A 78 -15.13 -12.41 13.13
N GLU A 79 -14.69 -13.57 13.63
CA GLU A 79 -15.26 -14.20 14.81
C GLU A 79 -15.04 -13.35 16.06
N PHE A 80 -13.90 -12.67 16.15
CA PHE A 80 -13.56 -11.79 17.27
C PHE A 80 -14.22 -10.39 17.14
N ASP A 81 -14.18 -9.80 15.94
CA ASP A 81 -14.76 -8.49 15.60
C ASP A 81 -15.70 -8.65 14.41
N SER A 82 -17.02 -8.74 14.68
CA SER A 82 -18.04 -8.91 13.64
C SER A 82 -18.14 -7.74 12.67
N ASP A 83 -17.63 -6.55 13.05
CA ASP A 83 -17.61 -5.35 12.21
C ASP A 83 -16.41 -5.31 11.27
N PHE A 84 -15.41 -6.20 11.49
CA PHE A 84 -14.26 -6.32 10.61
C PHE A 84 -14.67 -6.81 9.22
N SER A 85 -14.22 -6.12 8.20
CA SER A 85 -14.40 -6.47 6.79
C SER A 85 -13.09 -6.30 6.03
N VAL A 86 -12.69 -7.32 5.26
CA VAL A 86 -11.48 -7.28 4.43
C VAL A 86 -11.62 -6.20 3.35
N ASN A 87 -12.81 -6.05 2.77
CA ASN A 87 -13.13 -4.99 1.80
C ASN A 87 -12.91 -3.58 2.39
N LYS A 88 -13.45 -3.33 3.59
CA LYS A 88 -13.28 -2.04 4.28
C LYS A 88 -11.81 -1.80 4.61
N PHE A 89 -11.10 -2.83 5.07
CA PHE A 89 -9.67 -2.75 5.37
C PHE A 89 -8.86 -2.40 4.13
N VAL A 90 -9.02 -3.13 3.01
CA VAL A 90 -8.26 -2.89 1.78
C VAL A 90 -8.55 -1.50 1.21
N SER A 91 -9.82 -1.06 1.25
CA SER A 91 -10.21 0.29 0.83
C SER A 91 -9.56 1.37 1.70
N GLY A 92 -9.56 1.16 3.03
CA GLY A 92 -8.90 2.04 3.99
C GLY A 92 -7.38 2.08 3.82
N ALA A 93 -6.75 0.91 3.61
CA ALA A 93 -5.32 0.79 3.37
C ALA A 93 -4.87 1.49 2.07
N LYS A 94 -5.70 1.45 1.02
CA LYS A 94 -5.45 2.20 -0.22
C LYS A 94 -5.42 3.71 0.03
N MET A 95 -6.39 4.24 0.78
CA MET A 95 -6.43 5.65 1.14
C MET A 95 -5.26 6.03 2.07
N ALA A 96 -4.97 5.19 3.08
CA ALA A 96 -3.87 5.42 3.99
C ALA A 96 -2.52 5.42 3.26
N TYR A 97 -2.31 4.51 2.29
CA TYR A 97 -1.10 4.48 1.47
C TYR A 97 -0.86 5.81 0.76
N GLU A 98 -1.87 6.33 0.06
CA GLU A 98 -1.76 7.62 -0.65
C GLU A 98 -1.49 8.77 0.35
N MET A 99 -2.24 8.83 1.45
CA MET A 99 -2.07 9.88 2.47
C MET A 99 -0.68 9.85 3.10
N ILE A 100 -0.19 8.67 3.48
CA ILE A 100 1.12 8.51 4.11
C ILE A 100 2.22 8.86 3.11
N LEU A 101 2.13 8.35 1.87
CA LEU A 101 3.12 8.62 0.83
C LEU A 101 3.22 10.12 0.56
N MET A 102 2.08 10.79 0.33
CA MET A 102 2.06 12.22 0.03
C MET A 102 2.46 13.08 1.23
N ALA A 103 2.05 12.72 2.46
CA ALA A 103 2.48 13.41 3.67
C ALA A 103 3.99 13.29 3.88
N PHE A 104 4.58 12.12 3.61
CA PHE A 104 6.01 11.90 3.70
C PHE A 104 6.79 12.72 2.67
N GLU A 105 6.37 12.70 1.41
CA GLU A 105 7.03 13.48 0.37
C GLU A 105 6.94 15.00 0.62
N ASN A 106 5.78 15.48 1.07
CA ASN A 106 5.57 16.90 1.41
C ASN A 106 6.17 17.30 2.78
N GLY A 107 6.73 16.36 3.54
CA GLY A 107 7.29 16.62 4.87
C GLY A 107 6.27 17.01 5.93
N ASP A 108 5.01 16.58 5.78
CA ASP A 108 3.89 16.87 6.68
C ASP A 108 3.83 15.83 7.82
N THR A 109 4.60 16.07 8.87
CA THR A 109 4.70 15.16 10.03
C THR A 109 3.41 15.13 10.86
N GLU A 110 2.58 16.16 10.81
CA GLU A 110 1.31 16.22 11.54
C GLU A 110 0.30 15.22 10.95
N LYS A 111 0.23 15.11 9.63
CA LYS A 111 -0.60 14.10 8.96
C LYS A 111 -0.09 12.69 9.13
N LEU A 112 1.22 12.49 9.31
CA LEU A 112 1.81 11.18 9.54
C LEU A 112 1.48 10.63 10.94
N GLY A 113 1.44 11.49 11.97
CA GLY A 113 1.27 11.09 13.36
C GLY A 113 0.14 10.07 13.61
N PRO A 114 -1.10 10.33 13.19
CA PRO A 114 -2.23 9.43 13.43
C PRO A 114 -2.25 8.16 12.58
N LEU A 115 -1.35 8.02 11.60
CA LEU A 115 -1.35 6.91 10.63
C LEU A 115 -0.20 5.91 10.84
N LEU A 116 0.81 6.29 11.63
CA LEU A 116 2.03 5.52 11.80
C LEU A 116 2.23 5.06 13.24
N GLU A 117 2.74 3.84 13.43
CA GLU A 117 3.31 3.48 14.72
C GLU A 117 4.51 4.39 15.07
N HIS A 118 4.71 4.63 16.35
CA HIS A 118 5.73 5.55 16.87
C HIS A 118 7.14 5.31 16.28
N LYS A 119 7.53 4.05 16.11
CA LYS A 119 8.84 3.69 15.55
C LYS A 119 8.98 4.10 14.08
N VAL A 120 7.94 3.89 13.29
CA VAL A 120 7.91 4.29 11.87
C VAL A 120 7.84 5.80 11.75
N LEU A 121 7.00 6.46 12.55
CA LEU A 121 6.91 7.92 12.60
C LEU A 121 8.27 8.56 12.89
N LYS A 122 9.00 8.05 13.88
CA LYS A 122 10.34 8.55 14.22
C LYS A 122 11.30 8.42 13.04
N SER A 123 11.28 7.29 12.34
CA SER A 123 12.14 7.07 11.17
C SER A 123 11.79 8.03 10.03
N PHE A 124 10.51 8.20 9.73
CA PHE A 124 10.03 9.11 8.68
C PHE A 124 10.36 10.57 9.00
N THR A 125 10.10 11.00 10.23
CA THR A 125 10.44 12.35 10.71
C THR A 125 11.93 12.62 10.58
N SER A 126 12.78 11.67 10.94
CA SER A 126 14.25 11.82 10.80
C SER A 126 14.68 12.06 9.35
N VAL A 127 14.07 11.35 8.38
CA VAL A 127 14.34 11.56 6.95
C VAL A 127 13.85 12.93 6.49
N ILE A 128 12.66 13.33 6.89
CA ILE A 128 12.09 14.65 6.57
C ILE A 128 12.97 15.77 7.10
N GLU A 129 13.40 15.68 8.36
CA GLU A 129 14.29 16.66 8.97
C GLU A 129 15.64 16.75 8.27
N LYS A 130 16.20 15.58 7.86
CA LYS A 130 17.44 15.55 7.09
C LYS A 130 17.27 16.28 5.76
N ARG A 131 16.21 16.00 4.99
CA ARG A 131 15.88 16.69 3.72
C ARG A 131 15.79 18.20 3.93
N LYS A 132 15.08 18.64 5.00
CA LYS A 132 14.96 20.08 5.35
C LYS A 132 16.30 20.73 5.68
N LYS A 133 17.19 20.05 6.42
CA LYS A 133 18.54 20.56 6.73
C LYS A 133 19.43 20.67 5.49
N GLU A 134 19.23 19.81 4.50
CA GLU A 134 19.94 19.83 3.23
C GLU A 134 19.34 20.85 2.22
N GLY A 135 18.27 21.56 2.63
CA GLY A 135 17.58 22.55 1.78
C GLY A 135 16.80 21.91 0.62
N LEU A 136 16.50 20.60 0.71
CA LEU A 136 15.80 19.89 -0.35
C LEU A 136 14.30 20.09 -0.23
N VAL A 137 13.67 20.45 -1.35
CA VAL A 137 12.23 20.56 -1.52
C VAL A 137 11.76 19.46 -2.47
N ILE A 138 10.79 18.65 -2.02
CA ILE A 138 10.23 17.59 -2.82
C ILE A 138 8.84 17.97 -3.28
N GLU A 139 8.62 17.95 -4.58
CA GLU A 139 7.32 18.09 -5.19
C GLU A 139 6.90 16.71 -5.73
N ALA A 140 5.88 16.14 -5.13
CA ALA A 140 5.37 14.83 -5.53
C ALA A 140 3.89 14.90 -5.90
N LYS A 141 3.50 14.07 -6.86
CA LYS A 141 2.10 13.89 -7.28
C LYS A 141 1.80 12.42 -7.38
N PHE A 142 0.81 11.97 -6.63
CA PHE A 142 0.26 10.62 -6.76
C PHE A 142 -0.59 10.54 -8.04
N ILE A 143 -0.22 9.65 -8.96
CA ILE A 143 -0.92 9.48 -10.23
C ILE A 143 -2.03 8.44 -10.08
N GLY A 144 -1.75 7.34 -9.35
CA GLY A 144 -2.77 6.34 -9.06
C GLY A 144 -2.22 5.02 -8.54
N MET A 145 -3.13 4.24 -7.97
CA MET A 145 -2.90 2.85 -7.57
C MET A 145 -3.17 1.93 -8.76
N ARG A 146 -2.21 1.05 -9.08
CA ARG A 146 -2.32 0.07 -10.16
C ARG A 146 -2.73 -1.31 -9.66
N ASP A 147 -2.22 -1.68 -8.48
CA ASP A 147 -2.46 -3.01 -7.92
C ASP A 147 -2.31 -2.96 -6.39
N ILE A 148 -3.13 -3.73 -5.69
CA ILE A 148 -3.02 -3.95 -4.25
C ILE A 148 -3.31 -5.42 -3.97
N ARG A 149 -2.44 -6.07 -3.17
CA ARG A 149 -2.57 -7.49 -2.83
C ARG A 149 -2.26 -7.73 -1.37
N ILE A 150 -3.05 -8.58 -0.74
CA ILE A 150 -2.73 -9.13 0.57
C ILE A 150 -1.64 -10.20 0.37
N ILE A 151 -0.53 -10.03 1.09
CA ILE A 151 0.62 -10.96 1.05
C ILE A 151 0.58 -11.91 2.22
N ASP A 152 0.26 -11.40 3.42
CA ASP A 152 0.18 -12.20 4.64
C ASP A 152 -0.79 -11.55 5.62
N ALA A 153 -1.31 -12.35 6.55
CA ALA A 153 -2.09 -11.88 7.67
C ALA A 153 -1.77 -12.71 8.92
N SER A 154 -1.78 -12.06 10.08
CA SER A 154 -1.65 -12.71 11.38
C SER A 154 -2.57 -12.06 12.40
N PHE A 155 -3.06 -12.86 13.33
CA PHE A 155 -3.88 -12.42 14.45
C PHE A 155 -3.51 -13.18 15.70
N SER A 156 -3.23 -12.45 16.76
CA SER A 156 -2.93 -13.01 18.08
C SER A 156 -4.16 -12.94 18.98
N GLU A 157 -4.80 -14.07 19.23
CA GLU A 157 -5.94 -14.16 20.15
C GLU A 157 -5.61 -13.72 21.58
N LYS A 158 -4.32 -13.81 21.97
CA LYS A 158 -3.87 -13.39 23.31
C LYS A 158 -3.77 -11.87 23.43
N THR A 159 -3.17 -11.21 22.46
CA THR A 159 -2.92 -9.75 22.49
C THR A 159 -3.99 -8.96 21.75
N LYS A 160 -4.88 -9.64 21.01
CA LYS A 160 -5.90 -9.06 20.13
C LYS A 160 -5.35 -8.22 19.00
N VAL A 161 -4.05 -8.29 18.78
CA VAL A 161 -3.37 -7.54 17.70
C VAL A 161 -3.43 -8.35 16.41
N ALA A 162 -3.84 -7.68 15.35
CA ALA A 162 -3.81 -8.16 13.98
C ALA A 162 -2.76 -7.38 13.17
N ASP A 163 -1.99 -8.09 12.36
CA ASP A 163 -1.06 -7.53 11.37
C ASP A 163 -1.45 -8.03 9.98
N ILE A 164 -1.53 -7.12 9.01
CA ILE A 164 -1.83 -7.46 7.61
C ILE A 164 -0.75 -6.84 6.73
N THR A 165 -0.12 -7.68 5.92
CA THR A 165 0.91 -7.28 4.96
C THR A 165 0.30 -7.10 3.58
N LEU A 166 0.49 -5.93 3.00
CA LEU A 166 0.02 -5.56 1.67
C LEU A 166 1.18 -5.24 0.74
N SER A 167 1.08 -5.67 -0.51
CA SER A 167 1.91 -5.16 -1.61
C SER A 167 1.11 -4.16 -2.43
N PHE A 168 1.71 -2.99 -2.66
CA PHE A 168 1.15 -1.91 -3.46
C PHE A 168 1.97 -1.75 -4.74
N LYS A 169 1.29 -1.49 -5.86
CA LYS A 169 1.91 -0.96 -7.07
C LYS A 169 1.23 0.34 -7.42
N SER A 170 1.99 1.41 -7.40
CA SER A 170 1.50 2.77 -7.65
C SER A 170 2.32 3.47 -8.72
N GLU A 171 1.80 4.59 -9.17
CA GLU A 171 2.48 5.52 -10.05
C GLU A 171 2.54 6.88 -9.36
N ILE A 172 3.72 7.48 -9.38
CA ILE A 172 4.02 8.78 -8.78
C ILE A 172 4.92 9.58 -9.69
N SER A 173 4.75 10.89 -9.74
CA SER A 173 5.73 11.83 -10.28
C SER A 173 6.40 12.53 -9.12
N THR A 174 7.72 12.65 -9.14
CA THR A 174 8.50 13.27 -8.06
C THR A 174 9.63 14.11 -8.65
N VAL A 175 9.74 15.32 -8.16
CA VAL A 175 10.81 16.27 -8.48
C VAL A 175 11.47 16.71 -7.18
N VAL A 176 12.81 16.71 -7.16
CA VAL A 176 13.60 17.22 -6.04
C VAL A 176 14.26 18.52 -6.48
N LYS A 177 14.09 19.57 -5.69
CA LYS A 177 14.69 20.88 -5.91
C LYS A 177 15.67 21.21 -4.79
N ASP A 178 16.69 21.97 -5.11
CA ASP A 178 17.61 22.58 -4.13
C ASP A 178 16.98 23.82 -3.48
N ALA A 179 17.75 24.48 -2.59
CA ALA A 179 17.32 25.69 -1.88
C ALA A 179 17.10 26.88 -2.82
N GLU A 180 17.74 26.89 -3.98
CA GLU A 180 17.62 27.91 -5.02
C GLU A 180 16.43 27.64 -5.95
N GLY A 181 15.73 26.49 -5.78
CA GLY A 181 14.58 26.09 -6.60
C GLY A 181 14.95 25.39 -7.92
N SER A 182 16.22 25.07 -8.12
CA SER A 182 16.68 24.33 -9.30
C SER A 182 16.37 22.84 -9.15
N ILE A 183 15.89 22.23 -10.22
CA ILE A 183 15.63 20.78 -10.23
C ILE A 183 16.96 20.04 -10.23
N ILE A 184 17.20 19.21 -9.21
CA ILE A 184 18.38 18.37 -9.06
C ILE A 184 18.11 16.90 -9.35
N GLU A 185 16.84 16.48 -9.24
CA GLU A 185 16.43 15.09 -9.54
C GLU A 185 14.98 15.05 -10.02
N GLY A 186 14.69 14.14 -10.96
CA GLY A 186 13.35 13.89 -11.49
C GLY A 186 12.92 14.88 -12.58
N HIS A 187 11.74 14.65 -13.13
CA HIS A 187 11.10 15.53 -14.10
C HIS A 187 9.59 15.59 -13.81
N PRO A 188 8.92 16.74 -13.94
CA PRO A 188 7.49 16.89 -13.60
C PRO A 188 6.57 15.92 -14.36
N ASP A 189 6.92 15.62 -15.62
CA ASP A 189 6.14 14.76 -16.51
C ASP A 189 6.58 13.28 -16.46
N GLU A 190 7.63 12.95 -15.68
CA GLU A 190 8.10 11.59 -15.53
C GLU A 190 7.24 10.83 -14.51
N ILE A 191 6.56 9.79 -14.99
CA ILE A 191 5.78 8.90 -14.13
C ILE A 191 6.63 7.69 -13.75
N LYS A 192 6.94 7.55 -12.47
CA LYS A 192 7.67 6.42 -11.91
C LYS A 192 6.71 5.37 -11.36
N LYS A 193 6.95 4.09 -11.71
CA LYS A 193 6.27 2.95 -11.10
C LYS A 193 6.95 2.61 -9.78
N GLN A 194 6.17 2.51 -8.73
CA GLN A 194 6.64 2.18 -7.39
C GLN A 194 5.99 0.89 -6.92
N LYS A 195 6.77 0.05 -6.22
CA LYS A 195 6.28 -1.16 -5.57
C LYS A 195 6.72 -1.11 -4.12
N ASP A 196 5.74 -1.17 -3.22
CA ASP A 196 5.97 -1.13 -1.78
C ASP A 196 5.30 -2.33 -1.11
N THR A 197 5.88 -2.78 -0.02
CA THR A 197 5.28 -3.78 0.86
C THR A 197 5.18 -3.20 2.26
N TRP A 198 3.95 -3.06 2.77
CA TRP A 198 3.68 -2.43 4.05
C TRP A 198 2.93 -3.37 4.98
N VAL A 199 3.23 -3.28 6.26
CA VAL A 199 2.52 -3.99 7.31
C VAL A 199 1.66 -3.00 8.07
N PHE A 200 0.35 -3.23 8.08
CA PHE A 200 -0.60 -2.50 8.91
C PHE A 200 -0.93 -3.32 10.16
N THR A 201 -1.09 -2.64 11.28
CA THR A 201 -1.41 -3.25 12.57
C THR A 201 -2.61 -2.57 13.22
N LYS A 202 -3.38 -3.35 13.98
CA LYS A 202 -4.49 -2.85 14.81
C LYS A 202 -4.70 -3.78 16.00
N ASP A 203 -4.98 -3.22 17.17
CA ASP A 203 -5.61 -3.94 18.28
C ASP A 203 -7.11 -4.00 18.02
N LEU A 204 -7.64 -5.20 17.76
CA LEU A 204 -9.06 -5.40 17.45
C LEU A 204 -9.97 -5.23 18.66
N SER A 205 -9.42 -5.15 19.88
CA SER A 205 -10.19 -4.81 21.08
C SER A 205 -10.54 -3.31 21.17
N GLU A 206 -9.83 -2.47 20.38
CA GLU A 206 -10.08 -1.05 20.32
C GLU A 206 -11.20 -0.72 19.32
N LYS A 207 -12.11 0.16 19.71
CA LYS A 207 -13.21 0.62 18.82
C LYS A 207 -12.75 1.53 17.68
N SER A 208 -11.50 2.00 17.70
CA SER A 208 -10.96 2.84 16.63
C SER A 208 -10.96 2.08 15.30
N PRO A 209 -11.45 2.66 14.18
CA PRO A 209 -11.38 2.01 12.87
C PRO A 209 -9.98 2.12 12.23
N ILE A 210 -9.03 2.79 12.87
CA ILE A 210 -7.74 3.15 12.29
C ILE A 210 -6.77 1.97 12.40
N TRP A 211 -6.14 1.64 11.27
CA TRP A 211 -4.99 0.75 11.18
C TRP A 211 -3.73 1.60 11.05
N LEU A 212 -2.70 1.29 11.84
CA LEU A 212 -1.44 2.02 11.82
C LEU A 212 -0.42 1.32 10.95
N LEU A 213 0.38 2.07 10.20
CA LEU A 213 1.55 1.52 9.51
C LEU A 213 2.62 1.13 10.52
N LYS A 214 2.90 -0.17 10.61
CA LYS A 214 3.86 -0.80 11.53
C LYS A 214 5.25 -0.93 10.94
N SER A 215 5.35 -1.22 9.64
CA SER A 215 6.62 -1.32 8.94
C SER A 215 6.46 -1.20 7.43
N THR A 216 7.54 -0.78 6.77
CA THR A 216 7.77 -0.84 5.33
C THR A 216 8.88 -1.84 5.07
N LEU A 217 8.72 -2.75 4.08
CA LEU A 217 9.63 -3.85 3.76
C LEU A 217 10.28 -3.67 2.39
#